data_d3d8b6267ed5a2790f3b7a32f9a8c7aa
#
_entry.id   d3d8b6267ed5a2790f3b7a32f9a8c7aa
#
_cell.length_a   1.000
_cell.length_b   1.000
_cell.length_c   1.000
_cell.angle_alpha   90.00
_cell.angle_beta   90.00
_cell.angle_gamma   90.00
#
_symmetry.space_group_name_H-M   'P 1'
#
loop_
_entity.id
_entity.type
_entity.pdbx_description
1 polymer ?
#
loop_
_entity_poly.entity_id
_entity_poly.type
_entity_poly.pdbx_seq_one_letter_code
_entity_poly.pdbx_strand_id
1 'polypeptide(L)'
;MKSPKRLMALALAATLMCLPGASLAEDAAATDAPAAIEETTTTVAEDPNEVLATVNGVEITRARFNTFYQSMLSYYGQYYDTTNESLQAAIRQSALEVAVQYELMNQKLVELGLSLTDEEIAAVEAEAQTNWDAAVQNGMEYMGITDDSTDEERASAMVEVLSSLEAEGFTEESYKASCVEEAGYNKLMDDIVKDVTVSDEDVKAEFD
;
A
#
# COMPACT_ATOMS: atom_id res chain seq x y z
N MET A 1 -11.09 -14.58 -23.12
CA MET A 1 -11.36 -14.82 -21.68
C MET A 1 -10.38 -13.94 -20.91
N LYS A 2 -10.86 -12.88 -20.23
CA LYS A 2 -9.99 -12.00 -19.41
C LYS A 2 -9.62 -12.77 -18.14
N SER A 3 -8.33 -12.83 -17.82
CA SER A 3 -7.81 -13.58 -16.67
C SER A 3 -8.49 -13.12 -15.38
N PRO A 4 -9.04 -14.01 -14.55
CA PRO A 4 -9.69 -13.66 -13.27
C PRO A 4 -8.76 -12.92 -12.31
N LYS A 5 -7.44 -13.10 -12.47
CA LYS A 5 -6.40 -12.49 -11.62
C LYS A 5 -6.42 -10.96 -11.56
N ARG A 6 -6.88 -10.30 -12.65
CA ARG A 6 -6.88 -8.82 -12.72
C ARG A 6 -8.04 -8.12 -12.00
N LEU A 7 -9.13 -8.85 -11.73
CA LEU A 7 -10.33 -8.27 -11.07
C LEU A 7 -10.29 -8.36 -9.55
N MET A 8 -9.50 -9.29 -9.00
CA MET A 8 -9.35 -9.44 -7.56
C MET A 8 -8.48 -8.34 -6.92
N ALA A 9 -7.39 -7.97 -7.60
CA ALA A 9 -6.55 -6.84 -7.17
C ALA A 9 -7.34 -5.53 -7.04
N LEU A 10 -8.40 -5.36 -7.85
CA LEU A 10 -9.23 -4.16 -7.81
C LEU A 10 -10.05 -4.02 -6.52
N ALA A 11 -10.48 -5.12 -5.91
CA ALA A 11 -11.32 -5.06 -4.72
C ALA A 11 -10.52 -4.76 -3.43
N LEU A 12 -9.28 -5.27 -3.35
CA LEU A 12 -8.39 -5.00 -2.20
C LEU A 12 -7.61 -3.68 -2.36
N ALA A 13 -7.20 -3.32 -3.59
CA ALA A 13 -6.49 -2.07 -3.85
C ALA A 13 -7.35 -0.82 -3.59
N ALA A 14 -8.68 -0.93 -3.69
CA ALA A 14 -9.58 0.20 -3.42
C ALA A 14 -9.60 0.64 -1.95
N THR A 15 -9.24 -0.25 -1.02
CA THR A 15 -9.15 0.07 0.40
C THR A 15 -7.78 0.61 0.83
N LEU A 16 -6.72 0.36 0.04
CA LEU A 16 -5.38 0.87 0.34
C LEU A 16 -5.09 2.28 -0.21
N MET A 17 -6.02 2.89 -0.96
CA MET A 17 -5.76 4.12 -1.72
C MET A 17 -6.37 5.38 -1.15
N CYS A 18 -6.62 5.47 0.13
CA CYS A 18 -6.85 6.76 0.78
C CYS A 18 -5.53 7.48 1.12
N LEU A 19 -4.53 7.43 0.24
CA LEU A 19 -3.39 8.34 0.34
C LEU A 19 -3.78 9.68 -0.25
N PRO A 20 -3.68 10.80 0.49
CA PRO A 20 -3.88 12.12 -0.07
C PRO A 20 -2.85 12.34 -1.19
N GLY A 21 -3.34 12.72 -2.36
CA GLY A 21 -2.58 12.81 -3.58
C GLY A 21 -1.26 13.56 -3.41
N ALA A 22 -0.17 12.87 -3.63
CA ALA A 22 1.06 13.51 -4.03
C ALA A 22 0.83 14.06 -5.44
N SER A 23 0.53 15.35 -5.56
CA SER A 23 0.53 16.02 -6.85
C SER A 23 1.96 15.94 -7.40
N LEU A 24 2.12 15.25 -8.52
CA LEU A 24 3.33 15.31 -9.30
C LEU A 24 3.49 16.76 -9.80
N ALA A 25 4.20 17.58 -9.04
CA ALA A 25 4.66 18.87 -9.51
C ALA A 25 5.82 18.62 -10.47
N GLU A 26 5.55 18.90 -11.73
CA GLU A 26 6.49 18.95 -12.82
C GLU A 26 7.44 20.13 -12.57
N ASP A 27 8.66 19.82 -12.15
CA ASP A 27 9.77 20.79 -12.30
C ASP A 27 11.02 20.05 -12.75
N ALA A 28 11.29 20.20 -14.06
CA ALA A 28 12.45 19.64 -14.73
C ALA A 28 13.64 20.60 -14.56
N ALA A 29 14.54 20.25 -13.67
CA ALA A 29 15.88 20.85 -13.66
C ALA A 29 16.93 19.74 -13.84
N ALA A 30 17.56 19.76 -15.01
CA ALA A 30 18.66 18.90 -15.37
C ALA A 30 19.86 19.10 -14.43
N THR A 31 20.37 17.99 -13.86
CA THR A 31 21.73 17.97 -13.34
C THR A 31 22.36 16.60 -13.55
N ASP A 32 23.41 16.60 -14.33
CA ASP A 32 24.54 15.66 -14.47
C ASP A 32 24.33 14.16 -14.16
N ALA A 33 24.48 13.34 -15.21
CA ALA A 33 24.48 11.90 -15.15
C ALA A 33 25.71 11.37 -14.39
N PRO A 34 25.52 10.48 -13.41
CA PRO A 34 26.60 9.60 -12.97
C PRO A 34 26.76 8.43 -13.92
N ALA A 35 28.01 8.02 -14.10
CA ALA A 35 28.49 6.99 -15.01
C ALA A 35 27.69 5.67 -14.94
N ALA A 36 27.50 5.09 -16.12
CA ALA A 36 26.92 3.77 -16.30
C ALA A 36 27.67 2.71 -15.46
N ILE A 37 26.96 2.10 -14.53
CA ILE A 37 27.39 0.85 -13.88
C ILE A 37 26.86 -0.27 -14.77
N GLU A 38 27.76 -1.08 -15.34
CA GLU A 38 27.39 -2.30 -16.06
C GLU A 38 26.68 -3.25 -15.10
N GLU A 39 25.37 -3.36 -15.20
CA GLU A 39 24.57 -4.36 -14.48
C GLU A 39 24.89 -5.75 -15.04
N THR A 40 25.73 -6.47 -14.31
CA THR A 40 25.82 -7.92 -14.45
C THR A 40 24.53 -8.49 -13.84
N THR A 41 23.57 -8.89 -14.66
CA THR A 41 22.33 -9.56 -14.26
C THR A 41 22.63 -10.96 -13.70
N THR A 42 23.13 -11.00 -12.49
CA THR A 42 23.00 -12.16 -11.63
C THR A 42 21.78 -11.90 -10.77
N THR A 43 20.70 -12.66 -10.93
CA THR A 43 19.55 -12.66 -10.02
C THR A 43 20.00 -13.21 -8.66
N VAL A 44 20.73 -12.40 -7.92
CA VAL A 44 20.94 -12.62 -6.49
C VAL A 44 19.61 -12.27 -5.85
N ALA A 45 19.03 -13.18 -5.09
CA ALA A 45 17.84 -12.85 -4.29
C ALA A 45 18.18 -11.61 -3.45
N GLU A 46 17.43 -10.54 -3.64
CA GLU A 46 17.66 -9.28 -2.93
C GLU A 46 17.49 -9.52 -1.43
N ASP A 47 18.46 -9.07 -0.63
CA ASP A 47 18.38 -9.20 0.83
C ASP A 47 17.24 -8.31 1.38
N PRO A 48 16.20 -8.88 2.00
CA PRO A 48 15.09 -8.12 2.54
C PRO A 48 15.52 -7.16 3.67
N ASN A 49 16.67 -7.42 4.31
CA ASN A 49 17.21 -6.60 5.40
C ASN A 49 18.19 -5.52 4.90
N GLU A 50 18.46 -5.45 3.60
CA GLU A 50 19.29 -4.38 3.06
C GLU A 50 18.69 -3.01 3.39
N VAL A 51 19.52 -2.12 3.96
CA VAL A 51 19.12 -0.76 4.33
C VAL A 51 19.18 0.14 3.11
N LEU A 52 18.03 0.68 2.68
CA LEU A 52 17.92 1.57 1.52
C LEU A 52 17.95 3.05 1.91
N ALA A 53 17.50 3.38 3.12
CA ALA A 53 17.50 4.74 3.66
C ALA A 53 17.52 4.70 5.18
N THR A 54 17.81 5.85 5.81
CA THR A 54 17.72 6.01 7.26
C THR A 54 17.02 7.32 7.59
N VAL A 55 16.03 7.28 8.48
CA VAL A 55 15.22 8.42 8.91
C VAL A 55 15.39 8.62 10.41
N ASN A 56 16.10 9.68 10.82
CA ASN A 56 16.40 9.95 12.23
C ASN A 56 16.99 8.74 13.01
N GLY A 57 17.80 7.93 12.32
CA GLY A 57 18.43 6.75 12.92
C GLY A 57 17.62 5.45 12.78
N VAL A 58 16.40 5.49 12.25
CA VAL A 58 15.60 4.30 11.93
C VAL A 58 15.84 3.89 10.50
N GLU A 59 16.11 2.61 10.29
CA GLU A 59 16.44 2.04 8.98
C GLU A 59 15.19 1.70 8.18
N ILE A 60 15.16 2.14 6.91
CA ILE A 60 14.19 1.70 5.92
C ILE A 60 14.79 0.54 5.14
N THR A 61 14.30 -0.65 5.41
CA THR A 61 14.81 -1.87 4.77
C THR A 61 14.18 -2.09 3.39
N ARG A 62 14.82 -2.96 2.60
CA ARG A 62 14.29 -3.41 1.31
C ARG A 62 12.92 -4.08 1.46
N ALA A 63 12.70 -4.86 2.52
CA ALA A 63 11.39 -5.45 2.80
C ALA A 63 10.31 -4.38 2.92
N ARG A 64 10.59 -3.33 3.70
CA ARG A 64 9.67 -2.20 3.88
C ARG A 64 9.40 -1.45 2.56
N PHE A 65 10.45 -1.15 1.82
CA PHE A 65 10.34 -0.55 0.49
C PHE A 65 9.49 -1.40 -0.45
N ASN A 66 9.72 -2.73 -0.49
CA ASN A 66 9.01 -3.64 -1.38
C ASN A 66 7.50 -3.64 -1.13
N THR A 67 7.05 -3.45 0.10
CA THR A 67 5.61 -3.32 0.43
C THR A 67 4.96 -2.21 -0.41
N PHE A 68 5.56 -1.02 -0.44
CA PHE A 68 5.04 0.11 -1.22
C PHE A 68 5.26 -0.06 -2.73
N TYR A 69 6.44 -0.57 -3.11
CA TYR A 69 6.78 -0.77 -4.51
C TYR A 69 5.84 -1.75 -5.21
N GLN A 70 5.53 -2.88 -4.59
CA GLN A 70 4.60 -3.87 -5.16
C GLN A 70 3.17 -3.32 -5.27
N SER A 71 2.70 -2.59 -4.25
CA SER A 71 1.40 -1.94 -4.30
C SER A 71 1.29 -0.94 -5.44
N MET A 72 2.33 -0.12 -5.65
CA MET A 72 2.38 0.82 -6.76
C MET A 72 2.46 0.12 -8.12
N LEU A 73 3.28 -0.93 -8.24
CA LEU A 73 3.35 -1.72 -9.48
C LEU A 73 1.99 -2.34 -9.84
N SER A 74 1.28 -2.89 -8.86
CA SER A 74 -0.05 -3.45 -9.07
C SER A 74 -1.04 -2.38 -9.54
N TYR A 75 -1.02 -1.21 -8.91
CA TYR A 75 -1.88 -0.09 -9.29
C TYR A 75 -1.58 0.42 -10.70
N TYR A 76 -0.34 0.79 -10.97
CA TYR A 76 0.04 1.33 -12.28
C TYR A 76 -0.08 0.30 -13.39
N GLY A 77 0.11 -1.00 -13.10
CA GLY A 77 -0.04 -2.09 -14.06
C GLY A 77 -1.45 -2.27 -14.62
N GLN A 78 -2.45 -1.65 -13.99
CA GLN A 78 -3.82 -1.64 -14.51
C GLN A 78 -3.98 -0.67 -15.70
N TYR A 79 -3.14 0.36 -15.78
CA TYR A 79 -3.26 1.47 -16.73
C TYR A 79 -2.07 1.62 -17.67
N TYR A 80 -0.88 1.16 -17.23
CA TYR A 80 0.39 1.39 -17.92
C TYR A 80 1.16 0.09 -18.12
N ASP A 81 2.09 0.10 -19.07
CA ASP A 81 3.06 -0.98 -19.25
C ASP A 81 4.18 -0.83 -18.20
N THR A 82 4.10 -1.63 -17.15
CA THR A 82 5.09 -1.63 -16.06
C THR A 82 6.42 -2.29 -16.43
N THR A 83 6.60 -2.77 -17.67
CA THR A 83 7.93 -3.19 -18.18
C THR A 83 8.79 -2.00 -18.63
N ASN A 84 8.21 -0.81 -18.71
CA ASN A 84 8.93 0.42 -19.08
C ASN A 84 9.90 0.82 -17.95
N GLU A 85 11.20 0.85 -18.26
CA GLU A 85 12.27 1.14 -17.28
C GLU A 85 12.14 2.51 -16.62
N SER A 86 11.73 3.55 -17.39
CA SER A 86 11.54 4.90 -16.84
C SER A 86 10.38 4.94 -15.85
N LEU A 87 9.28 4.24 -16.15
CA LEU A 87 8.16 4.12 -15.23
C LEU A 87 8.56 3.35 -13.97
N GLN A 88 9.29 2.24 -14.12
CA GLN A 88 9.81 1.49 -12.97
C GLN A 88 10.72 2.34 -12.08
N ALA A 89 11.61 3.14 -12.68
CA ALA A 89 12.49 4.03 -11.93
C ALA A 89 11.68 5.06 -11.13
N ALA A 90 10.66 5.69 -11.75
CA ALA A 90 9.77 6.62 -11.07
C ALA A 90 8.99 5.95 -9.92
N ILE A 91 8.46 4.75 -10.16
CA ILE A 91 7.74 3.98 -9.12
C ILE A 91 8.70 3.63 -7.95
N ARG A 92 9.95 3.23 -8.23
CA ARG A 92 10.94 2.95 -7.17
C ARG A 92 11.22 4.18 -6.32
N GLN A 93 11.42 5.34 -6.96
CA GLN A 93 11.64 6.58 -6.24
C GLN A 93 10.43 6.92 -5.35
N SER A 94 9.22 6.90 -5.91
CA SER A 94 8.00 7.19 -5.17
C SER A 94 7.77 6.21 -4.01
N ALA A 95 8.05 4.92 -4.21
CA ALA A 95 7.91 3.91 -3.16
C ALA A 95 8.86 4.16 -1.98
N LEU A 96 10.11 4.60 -2.27
CA LEU A 96 11.06 4.97 -1.21
C LEU A 96 10.62 6.24 -0.47
N GLU A 97 10.14 7.25 -1.19
CA GLU A 97 9.62 8.49 -0.60
C GLU A 97 8.42 8.20 0.31
N VAL A 98 7.50 7.32 -0.11
CA VAL A 98 6.36 6.90 0.71
C VAL A 98 6.83 6.14 1.95
N ALA A 99 7.79 5.22 1.83
CA ALA A 99 8.36 4.52 2.98
C ALA A 99 8.96 5.48 4.01
N VAL A 100 9.68 6.51 3.55
CA VAL A 100 10.25 7.58 4.41
C VAL A 100 9.14 8.41 5.06
N GLN A 101 8.09 8.77 4.33
CA GLN A 101 6.97 9.54 4.87
C GLN A 101 6.23 8.77 5.97
N TYR A 102 5.98 7.48 5.76
CA TYR A 102 5.35 6.63 6.78
C TYR A 102 6.21 6.53 8.04
N GLU A 103 7.52 6.40 7.91
CA GLU A 103 8.42 6.39 9.06
C GLU A 103 8.38 7.74 9.82
N LEU A 104 8.39 8.86 9.12
CA LEU A 104 8.27 10.19 9.74
C LEU A 104 6.94 10.36 10.47
N MET A 105 5.82 9.84 9.91
CA MET A 105 4.52 9.86 10.56
C MET A 105 4.51 9.03 11.83
N ASN A 106 5.09 7.83 11.79
CA ASN A 106 5.22 6.96 12.97
C ASN A 106 6.03 7.62 14.08
N GLN A 107 7.16 8.27 13.74
CA GLN A 107 7.95 9.03 14.71
C GLN A 107 7.15 10.19 15.29
N LYS A 108 6.34 10.85 14.46
CA LYS A 108 5.51 11.97 14.91
C LYS A 108 4.37 11.51 15.84
N LEU A 109 3.76 10.37 15.56
CA LEU A 109 2.78 9.75 16.45
C LEU A 109 3.37 9.47 17.84
N VAL A 110 4.59 8.93 17.88
CA VAL A 110 5.31 8.67 19.14
C VAL A 110 5.64 9.99 19.87
N GLU A 111 6.16 10.98 19.15
CA GLU A 111 6.51 12.29 19.70
C GLU A 111 5.30 12.99 20.35
N LEU A 112 4.14 12.90 19.71
CA LEU A 112 2.89 13.51 20.18
C LEU A 112 2.13 12.65 21.23
N GLY A 113 2.59 11.44 21.50
CA GLY A 113 1.89 10.51 22.40
C GLY A 113 0.57 10.01 21.81
N LEU A 114 0.45 9.98 20.50
CA LEU A 114 -0.72 9.56 19.73
C LEU A 114 -0.63 8.11 19.21
N SER A 115 0.40 7.36 19.59
CA SER A 115 0.50 5.96 19.20
C SER A 115 -0.80 5.20 19.52
N LEU A 116 -1.15 4.27 18.65
CA LEU A 116 -2.31 3.41 18.91
C LEU A 116 -2.05 2.58 20.16
N THR A 117 -3.07 2.44 20.97
CA THR A 117 -3.07 1.51 22.13
C THR A 117 -3.27 0.07 21.65
N ASP A 118 -2.90 -0.89 22.49
CA ASP A 118 -3.11 -2.33 22.16
C ASP A 118 -4.59 -2.64 21.88
N GLU A 119 -5.52 -1.95 22.56
CA GLU A 119 -6.96 -2.11 22.35
C GLU A 119 -7.40 -1.54 20.97
N GLU A 120 -6.87 -0.38 20.57
CA GLU A 120 -7.13 0.22 19.27
C GLU A 120 -6.55 -0.67 18.14
N ILE A 121 -5.34 -1.18 18.32
CA ILE A 121 -4.70 -2.12 17.37
C ILE A 121 -5.57 -3.37 17.20
N ALA A 122 -5.97 -4.00 18.32
CA ALA A 122 -6.79 -5.22 18.28
C ALA A 122 -8.15 -4.99 17.61
N ALA A 123 -8.76 -3.81 17.79
CA ALA A 123 -10.01 -3.45 17.12
C ALA A 123 -9.83 -3.30 15.61
N VAL A 124 -8.76 -2.63 15.17
CA VAL A 124 -8.43 -2.48 13.75
C VAL A 124 -8.11 -3.83 13.10
N GLU A 125 -7.33 -4.68 13.76
CA GLU A 125 -7.01 -6.01 13.26
C GLU A 125 -8.25 -6.90 13.12
N ALA A 126 -9.21 -6.81 14.05
CA ALA A 126 -10.46 -7.55 13.98
C ALA A 126 -11.34 -7.09 12.80
N GLU A 127 -11.40 -5.78 12.55
CA GLU A 127 -12.10 -5.23 11.38
C GLU A 127 -11.39 -5.62 10.08
N ALA A 128 -10.07 -5.52 10.05
CA ALA A 128 -9.25 -5.94 8.91
C ALA A 128 -9.43 -7.43 8.60
N GLN A 129 -9.51 -8.30 9.63
CA GLN A 129 -9.83 -9.72 9.43
C GLN A 129 -11.17 -9.90 8.74
N THR A 130 -12.19 -9.21 9.23
CA THR A 130 -13.54 -9.30 8.65
C THR A 130 -13.55 -8.88 7.18
N ASN A 131 -12.83 -7.80 6.85
CA ASN A 131 -12.72 -7.29 5.48
C ASN A 131 -11.91 -8.25 4.58
N TRP A 132 -10.84 -8.84 5.12
CA TRP A 132 -10.05 -9.87 4.42
C TRP A 132 -10.89 -11.10 4.09
N ASP A 133 -11.61 -11.63 5.07
CA ASP A 133 -12.48 -12.81 4.88
C ASP A 133 -13.55 -12.52 3.84
N ALA A 134 -14.15 -11.33 3.86
CA ALA A 134 -15.12 -10.91 2.86
C ALA A 134 -14.49 -10.79 1.46
N ALA A 135 -13.27 -10.27 1.34
CA ALA A 135 -12.56 -10.19 0.07
C ALA A 135 -12.24 -11.58 -0.51
N VAL A 136 -11.80 -12.51 0.33
CA VAL A 136 -11.56 -13.91 -0.06
C VAL A 136 -12.87 -14.57 -0.51
N GLN A 137 -13.96 -14.38 0.25
CA GLN A 137 -15.28 -14.90 -0.10
C GLN A 137 -15.76 -14.35 -1.46
N ASN A 138 -15.67 -13.05 -1.68
CA ASN A 138 -16.01 -12.42 -2.96
C ASN A 138 -15.17 -12.99 -4.12
N GLY A 139 -13.92 -13.28 -3.87
CA GLY A 139 -13.03 -13.93 -4.84
C GLY A 139 -13.49 -15.33 -5.20
N MET A 140 -13.90 -16.12 -4.23
CA MET A 140 -14.46 -17.47 -4.46
C MET A 140 -15.79 -17.39 -5.23
N GLU A 141 -16.67 -16.44 -4.89
CA GLU A 141 -17.92 -16.22 -5.61
C GLU A 141 -17.68 -15.82 -7.08
N TYR A 142 -16.68 -14.99 -7.34
CA TYR A 142 -16.26 -14.65 -8.70
C TYR A 142 -15.78 -15.87 -9.50
N MET A 143 -15.20 -16.87 -8.82
CA MET A 143 -14.82 -18.15 -9.42
C MET A 143 -16.01 -19.10 -9.62
N GLY A 144 -17.21 -18.70 -9.22
CA GLY A 144 -18.45 -19.45 -9.39
C GLY A 144 -18.81 -20.33 -8.20
N ILE A 145 -18.16 -20.16 -7.05
CA ILE A 145 -18.55 -20.83 -5.80
C ILE A 145 -19.87 -20.23 -5.31
N THR A 146 -20.80 -21.11 -4.99
CA THR A 146 -22.15 -20.78 -4.52
C THR A 146 -22.47 -21.57 -3.25
N ASP A 147 -23.66 -21.35 -2.69
CA ASP A 147 -24.13 -22.09 -1.52
C ASP A 147 -24.29 -23.60 -1.79
N ASP A 148 -24.49 -23.98 -3.04
CA ASP A 148 -24.63 -25.40 -3.48
C ASP A 148 -23.27 -26.07 -3.76
N SER A 149 -22.14 -25.33 -3.71
CA SER A 149 -20.82 -25.89 -3.94
C SER A 149 -20.39 -26.81 -2.79
N THR A 150 -19.65 -27.85 -3.14
CA THR A 150 -19.12 -28.82 -2.16
C THR A 150 -17.99 -28.20 -1.33
N ASP A 151 -17.70 -28.78 -0.17
CA ASP A 151 -16.59 -28.35 0.69
C ASP A 151 -15.23 -28.45 -0.02
N GLU A 152 -15.05 -29.45 -0.90
CA GLU A 152 -13.83 -29.64 -1.69
C GLU A 152 -13.66 -28.53 -2.73
N GLU A 153 -14.74 -28.15 -3.43
CA GLU A 153 -14.74 -27.02 -4.38
C GLU A 153 -14.43 -25.70 -3.66
N ARG A 154 -15.04 -25.45 -2.50
CA ARG A 154 -14.78 -24.27 -1.68
C ARG A 154 -13.33 -24.21 -1.22
N ALA A 155 -12.78 -25.32 -0.70
CA ALA A 155 -11.40 -25.38 -0.24
C ALA A 155 -10.41 -25.16 -1.41
N SER A 156 -10.67 -25.73 -2.57
CA SER A 156 -9.84 -25.52 -3.75
C SER A 156 -9.86 -24.07 -4.22
N ALA A 157 -11.03 -23.46 -4.30
CA ALA A 157 -11.20 -22.08 -4.68
C ALA A 157 -10.51 -21.13 -3.69
N MET A 158 -10.63 -21.36 -2.39
CA MET A 158 -9.96 -20.60 -1.36
C MET A 158 -8.43 -20.60 -1.54
N VAL A 159 -7.84 -21.78 -1.77
CA VAL A 159 -6.40 -21.90 -2.02
C VAL A 159 -5.99 -21.11 -3.26
N GLU A 160 -6.78 -21.17 -4.34
CA GLU A 160 -6.48 -20.45 -5.57
C GLU A 160 -6.58 -18.94 -5.38
N VAL A 161 -7.60 -18.45 -4.64
CA VAL A 161 -7.78 -17.06 -4.28
C VAL A 161 -6.58 -16.54 -3.48
N LEU A 162 -6.23 -17.22 -2.38
CA LEU A 162 -5.12 -16.84 -1.50
C LEU A 162 -3.78 -16.87 -2.25
N SER A 163 -3.52 -17.90 -3.06
CA SER A 163 -2.31 -17.96 -3.87
C SER A 163 -2.23 -16.83 -4.91
N SER A 164 -3.36 -16.39 -5.42
CA SER A 164 -3.41 -15.27 -6.36
C SER A 164 -3.11 -13.94 -5.68
N LEU A 165 -3.63 -13.73 -4.47
CA LEU A 165 -3.34 -12.55 -3.65
C LEU A 165 -1.87 -12.53 -3.25
N GLU A 166 -1.31 -13.65 -2.78
CA GLU A 166 0.09 -13.76 -2.40
C GLU A 166 1.03 -13.50 -3.58
N ALA A 167 0.70 -13.99 -4.77
CA ALA A 167 1.47 -13.73 -5.99
C ALA A 167 1.49 -12.24 -6.39
N GLU A 168 0.51 -11.46 -5.92
CA GLU A 168 0.42 -10.01 -6.08
C GLU A 168 1.02 -9.24 -4.88
N GLY A 169 1.57 -9.95 -3.89
CA GLY A 169 2.19 -9.37 -2.70
C GLY A 169 1.23 -9.07 -1.55
N PHE A 170 -0.03 -9.53 -1.65
CA PHE A 170 -1.03 -9.35 -0.60
C PHE A 170 -1.16 -10.62 0.25
N THR A 171 -0.87 -10.49 1.54
CA THR A 171 -1.15 -11.51 2.56
C THR A 171 -2.09 -10.94 3.61
N GLU A 172 -2.76 -11.79 4.35
CA GLU A 172 -3.59 -11.38 5.49
C GLU A 172 -2.80 -10.52 6.48
N GLU A 173 -1.57 -10.94 6.79
CA GLU A 173 -0.67 -10.23 7.71
C GLU A 173 -0.30 -8.83 7.17
N SER A 174 0.10 -8.74 5.89
CA SER A 174 0.46 -7.44 5.28
C SER A 174 -0.75 -6.50 5.19
N TYR A 175 -1.94 -7.04 4.94
CA TYR A 175 -3.18 -6.26 4.92
C TYR A 175 -3.52 -5.70 6.29
N LYS A 176 -3.50 -6.54 7.35
CA LYS A 176 -3.73 -6.09 8.73
C LYS A 176 -2.71 -5.02 9.17
N ALA A 177 -1.43 -5.24 8.86
CA ALA A 177 -0.39 -4.26 9.16
C ALA A 177 -0.65 -2.91 8.50
N SER A 178 -1.08 -2.91 7.23
CA SER A 178 -1.44 -1.68 6.51
C SER A 178 -2.65 -0.97 7.13
N CYS A 179 -3.67 -1.70 7.57
CA CYS A 179 -4.83 -1.12 8.27
C CYS A 179 -4.43 -0.47 9.60
N VAL A 180 -3.52 -1.07 10.36
CA VAL A 180 -3.00 -0.49 11.60
C VAL A 180 -2.21 0.78 11.33
N GLU A 181 -1.38 0.80 10.28
CA GLU A 181 -0.67 2.01 9.86
C GLU A 181 -1.61 3.13 9.43
N GLU A 182 -2.65 2.81 8.66
CA GLU A 182 -3.68 3.76 8.23
C GLU A 182 -4.44 4.35 9.43
N ALA A 183 -4.81 3.51 10.41
CA ALA A 183 -5.45 3.98 11.63
C ALA A 183 -4.55 4.95 12.43
N GLY A 184 -3.25 4.69 12.51
CA GLY A 184 -2.28 5.61 13.08
C GLY A 184 -2.22 6.93 12.32
N TYR A 185 -2.15 6.87 10.99
CA TYR A 185 -2.18 8.05 10.15
C TYR A 185 -3.45 8.89 10.37
N ASN A 186 -4.62 8.27 10.38
CA ASN A 186 -5.89 8.94 10.59
C ASN A 186 -5.92 9.63 11.97
N LYS A 187 -5.43 8.96 13.02
CA LYS A 187 -5.32 9.55 14.37
C LYS A 187 -4.41 10.78 14.40
N LEU A 188 -3.31 10.77 13.64
CA LEU A 188 -2.42 11.92 13.48
C LEU A 188 -3.11 13.06 12.73
N MET A 189 -3.80 12.75 11.64
CA MET A 189 -4.53 13.75 10.85
C MET A 189 -5.66 14.41 11.66
N ASP A 190 -6.42 13.61 12.41
CA ASP A 190 -7.47 14.10 13.30
C ASP A 190 -6.90 15.07 14.35
N ASP A 191 -5.73 14.76 14.91
CA ASP A 191 -5.06 15.66 15.87
C ASP A 191 -4.60 16.96 15.22
N ILE A 192 -4.06 16.89 14.00
CA ILE A 192 -3.61 18.09 13.26
C ILE A 192 -4.77 19.03 12.93
N VAL A 193 -5.94 18.47 12.56
CA VAL A 193 -7.07 19.27 12.12
C VAL A 193 -8.10 19.55 13.22
N LYS A 194 -7.94 19.02 14.43
CA LYS A 194 -8.93 19.13 15.53
C LYS A 194 -9.35 20.55 15.88
N ASP A 195 -8.44 21.51 15.70
CA ASP A 195 -8.68 22.93 15.99
C ASP A 195 -8.96 23.75 14.71
N VAL A 196 -9.00 23.10 13.55
CA VAL A 196 -9.31 23.78 12.27
C VAL A 196 -10.82 23.95 12.16
N THR A 197 -11.25 25.20 12.06
CA THR A 197 -12.65 25.55 11.78
C THR A 197 -12.74 26.27 10.45
N VAL A 198 -13.63 25.82 9.59
CA VAL A 198 -13.91 26.47 8.30
C VAL A 198 -15.26 27.16 8.44
N SER A 199 -15.31 28.48 8.22
CA SER A 199 -16.56 29.25 8.25
C SER A 199 -17.28 29.16 6.90
N ASP A 200 -18.60 29.42 6.92
CA ASP A 200 -19.40 29.51 5.68
C ASP A 200 -18.87 30.64 4.75
N GLU A 201 -18.23 31.67 5.31
CA GLU A 201 -17.62 32.76 4.57
C GLU A 201 -16.34 32.28 3.84
N ASP A 202 -15.51 31.43 4.49
CA ASP A 202 -14.32 30.84 3.87
C ASP A 202 -14.71 29.92 2.71
N VAL A 203 -15.72 29.07 2.93
CA VAL A 203 -16.24 28.17 1.88
C VAL A 203 -16.74 28.98 0.70
N LYS A 204 -17.50 30.08 0.95
CA LYS A 204 -18.03 30.90 -0.13
C LYS A 204 -16.95 31.65 -0.90
N ALA A 205 -15.91 32.13 -0.22
CA ALA A 205 -14.79 32.84 -0.85
C ALA A 205 -13.98 31.97 -1.80
N GLU A 206 -13.95 30.64 -1.58
CA GLU A 206 -13.23 29.69 -2.44
C GLU A 206 -14.04 29.36 -3.71
N PHE A 207 -15.39 29.52 -3.68
CA PHE A 207 -16.29 29.20 -4.80
C PHE A 207 -16.68 30.41 -5.67
N ASP A 208 -16.36 31.66 -5.27
CA ASP A 208 -16.62 32.90 -6.01
C ASP A 208 -15.38 33.33 -6.81
#